data_7d8aac787eeb935ae689359ddddb8b9d
#
_entry.id   7d8aac787eeb935ae689359ddddb8b9d
#
_cell.length_a   1.000
_cell.length_b   1.000
_cell.length_c   1.000
_cell.angle_alpha   90.00
_cell.angle_beta   90.00
_cell.angle_gamma   90.00
#
_symmetry.space_group_name_H-M   'P 1'
#
loop_
_entity.id
_entity.type
_entity.pdbx_description
1 polymer ?
#
loop_
_entity_poly.entity_id
_entity_poly.type
_entity_poly.pdbx_seq_one_letter_code
_entity_poly.pdbx_strand_id
1 'polypeptide(L)'
;MNKNLLFRSIPKVDILLEEQEIQDLIDAYGRELVMDVIREEMDALRTFIGKCEEEEKAKAQIGMLTQNIKRHAGKLHEPNMKMVINGTGTVLHTNLGRAPISKEHVERLAGIVSGYSNLEYNLEAGARGERYSHFEKLLCKLTGAEAAMAVNNNAAAVMLILSSMAKGGEVVVSRGELVEIGGKFRIPDVMEQSGASLVEVGTTNKTHYSDYEEAITEETKALLKVHTSNYRIVGFTETVTIDELIPIAQEHDIPIIEDLGSGVLIDLSKYGLTYEPTVQDSIRKGADVVCFSGDKLLGGPQAGIIIGKKKYIDQMKKNQLTRALRIDKFTAAALEPVSYTHLRAHETDQYL
;
A
#
# COMPACT_ATOMS: atom_id res chain seq x y z
N MET A 1 6.70 -55.84 -19.55
CA MET A 1 5.51 -55.05 -19.21
C MET A 1 4.60 -54.93 -20.43
N ASN A 2 3.33 -55.26 -20.31
CA ASN A 2 2.36 -55.09 -21.40
C ASN A 2 1.65 -53.72 -21.23
N LYS A 3 2.19 -52.68 -21.89
CA LYS A 3 1.64 -51.33 -21.79
C LYS A 3 0.19 -51.21 -22.24
N ASN A 4 -0.24 -52.03 -23.22
CA ASN A 4 -1.63 -52.00 -23.71
C ASN A 4 -2.64 -52.48 -22.65
N LEU A 5 -2.27 -53.44 -21.79
CA LEU A 5 -3.12 -53.87 -20.67
C LEU A 5 -3.22 -52.77 -19.60
N LEU A 6 -2.13 -52.06 -19.33
CA LEU A 6 -2.11 -50.94 -18.36
C LEU A 6 -2.98 -49.77 -18.85
N PHE A 7 -2.89 -49.40 -20.13
CA PHE A 7 -3.77 -48.35 -20.68
C PHE A 7 -5.26 -48.74 -20.61
N ARG A 8 -5.59 -50.01 -20.76
CA ARG A 8 -6.98 -50.51 -20.63
C ARG A 8 -7.46 -50.54 -19.18
N SER A 9 -6.57 -50.60 -18.21
CA SER A 9 -6.92 -50.60 -16.79
C SER A 9 -7.12 -49.19 -16.22
N ILE A 10 -6.85 -48.12 -16.99
CA ILE A 10 -7.19 -46.75 -16.60
C ILE A 10 -8.72 -46.62 -16.52
N PRO A 11 -9.32 -46.17 -15.42
CA PRO A 11 -10.76 -45.98 -15.31
C PRO A 11 -11.26 -45.04 -16.42
N LYS A 12 -12.43 -45.30 -16.97
CA LYS A 12 -13.10 -44.36 -17.88
C LYS A 12 -13.63 -43.17 -17.10
N VAL A 13 -13.78 -42.04 -17.76
CA VAL A 13 -14.30 -40.80 -17.14
C VAL A 13 -15.68 -41.04 -16.51
N ASP A 14 -16.55 -41.77 -17.20
CA ASP A 14 -17.92 -42.08 -16.70
C ASP A 14 -17.87 -42.86 -15.38
N ILE A 15 -16.92 -43.79 -15.22
CA ILE A 15 -16.74 -44.56 -13.99
C ILE A 15 -16.20 -43.67 -12.87
N LEU A 16 -15.23 -42.80 -13.16
CA LEU A 16 -14.74 -41.84 -12.17
C LEU A 16 -15.83 -40.90 -11.69
N LEU A 17 -16.72 -40.47 -12.59
CA LEU A 17 -17.86 -39.64 -12.23
C LEU A 17 -18.90 -40.31 -11.34
N GLU A 18 -18.95 -41.66 -11.30
CA GLU A 18 -19.82 -42.44 -10.39
C GLU A 18 -19.21 -42.57 -8.97
N GLU A 19 -17.91 -42.29 -8.79
CA GLU A 19 -17.27 -42.35 -7.48
C GLU A 19 -17.77 -41.23 -6.56
N GLN A 20 -18.16 -41.58 -5.33
CA GLN A 20 -18.67 -40.61 -4.36
C GLN A 20 -17.67 -39.49 -4.11
N GLU A 21 -16.36 -39.78 -4.02
CA GLU A 21 -15.31 -38.78 -3.81
C GLU A 21 -15.25 -37.76 -4.95
N ILE A 22 -15.51 -38.16 -6.18
CA ILE A 22 -15.55 -37.26 -7.35
C ILE A 22 -16.84 -36.45 -7.35
N GLN A 23 -17.97 -37.01 -6.96
CA GLN A 23 -19.22 -36.27 -6.79
C GLN A 23 -19.09 -35.18 -5.70
N ASP A 24 -18.47 -35.52 -4.57
CA ASP A 24 -18.19 -34.53 -3.50
C ASP A 24 -17.30 -33.34 -3.98
N LEU A 25 -16.35 -33.63 -4.88
CA LEU A 25 -15.54 -32.57 -5.51
C LEU A 25 -16.37 -31.71 -6.48
N ILE A 26 -17.28 -32.34 -7.25
CA ILE A 26 -18.18 -31.61 -8.17
C ILE A 26 -19.10 -30.67 -7.38
N ASP A 27 -19.64 -31.14 -6.27
CA ASP A 27 -20.50 -30.33 -5.41
C ASP A 27 -19.73 -29.19 -4.76
N ALA A 28 -18.47 -29.41 -4.37
CA ALA A 28 -17.63 -28.41 -3.73
C ALA A 28 -17.03 -27.39 -4.71
N TYR A 29 -16.58 -27.80 -5.90
CA TYR A 29 -15.75 -27.00 -6.80
C TYR A 29 -16.37 -26.72 -8.17
N GLY A 30 -17.51 -27.35 -8.47
CA GLY A 30 -18.19 -27.26 -9.75
C GLY A 30 -17.70 -28.31 -10.77
N ARG A 31 -18.65 -28.76 -11.61
CA ARG A 31 -18.42 -29.85 -12.57
C ARG A 31 -17.34 -29.53 -13.61
N GLU A 32 -17.29 -28.31 -14.10
CA GLU A 32 -16.34 -27.88 -15.15
C GLU A 32 -14.90 -28.03 -14.70
N LEU A 33 -14.55 -27.47 -13.53
CA LEU A 33 -13.23 -27.56 -12.94
C LEU A 33 -12.82 -29.03 -12.72
N VAL A 34 -13.70 -29.85 -12.13
CA VAL A 34 -13.40 -31.26 -11.84
C VAL A 34 -13.18 -32.05 -13.12
N MET A 35 -13.97 -31.80 -14.18
CA MET A 35 -13.78 -32.41 -15.48
C MET A 35 -12.44 -32.07 -16.13
N ASP A 36 -12.00 -30.85 -16.03
CA ASP A 36 -10.69 -30.43 -16.55
C ASP A 36 -9.55 -31.11 -15.80
N VAL A 37 -9.63 -31.13 -14.46
CA VAL A 37 -8.65 -31.86 -13.63
C VAL A 37 -8.62 -33.35 -13.95
N ILE A 38 -9.78 -34.02 -14.15
CA ILE A 38 -9.84 -35.44 -14.55
C ILE A 38 -9.08 -35.62 -15.86
N ARG A 39 -9.30 -34.78 -16.87
CA ARG A 39 -8.63 -34.90 -18.18
C ARG A 39 -7.11 -34.72 -18.03
N GLU A 40 -6.67 -33.71 -17.28
CA GLU A 40 -5.25 -33.43 -17.06
C GLU A 40 -4.56 -34.57 -16.32
N GLU A 41 -5.14 -35.11 -15.25
CA GLU A 41 -4.56 -36.21 -14.48
C GLU A 41 -4.55 -37.52 -15.28
N MET A 42 -5.58 -37.79 -16.10
CA MET A 42 -5.60 -38.94 -17.00
C MET A 42 -4.52 -38.85 -18.09
N ASP A 43 -4.28 -37.66 -18.64
CA ASP A 43 -3.25 -37.46 -19.67
C ASP A 43 -1.85 -37.55 -19.07
N ALA A 44 -1.66 -37.00 -17.84
CA ALA A 44 -0.43 -37.16 -17.07
C ALA A 44 -0.14 -38.66 -16.77
N LEU A 45 -1.18 -39.41 -16.35
CA LEU A 45 -1.08 -40.84 -16.10
C LEU A 45 -0.74 -41.65 -17.38
N ARG A 46 -1.39 -41.35 -18.52
CA ARG A 46 -1.06 -41.96 -19.82
C ARG A 46 0.39 -41.69 -20.21
N THR A 47 0.85 -40.44 -20.03
CA THR A 47 2.24 -40.07 -20.31
C THR A 47 3.22 -40.83 -19.41
N PHE A 48 2.91 -40.95 -18.13
CA PHE A 48 3.71 -41.71 -17.17
C PHE A 48 3.83 -43.19 -17.58
N ILE A 49 2.68 -43.88 -17.87
CA ILE A 49 2.64 -45.28 -18.30
C ILE A 49 3.46 -45.46 -19.60
N GLY A 50 3.37 -44.52 -20.55
CA GLY A 50 4.13 -44.56 -21.80
C GLY A 50 5.65 -44.58 -21.58
N LYS A 51 6.16 -43.92 -20.53
CA LYS A 51 7.59 -43.81 -20.18
C LYS A 51 8.04 -44.83 -19.12
N CYS A 52 7.10 -45.41 -18.34
CA CYS A 52 7.42 -46.29 -17.24
C CYS A 52 7.86 -47.68 -17.78
N GLU A 53 8.88 -48.26 -17.14
CA GLU A 53 9.37 -49.60 -17.46
C GLU A 53 8.96 -50.65 -16.41
N GLU A 54 8.48 -50.24 -15.25
CA GLU A 54 8.12 -51.08 -14.11
C GLU A 54 6.59 -51.18 -13.98
N GLU A 55 6.06 -52.41 -14.14
CA GLU A 55 4.60 -52.67 -14.14
C GLU A 55 3.95 -52.33 -12.78
N GLU A 56 4.60 -52.65 -11.69
CA GLU A 56 4.09 -52.37 -10.34
C GLU A 56 3.96 -50.88 -10.05
N LYS A 57 4.92 -50.07 -10.51
CA LYS A 57 4.84 -48.62 -10.39
C LYS A 57 3.70 -48.02 -11.21
N ALA A 58 3.48 -48.56 -12.42
CA ALA A 58 2.37 -48.13 -13.27
C ALA A 58 1.00 -48.46 -12.62
N LYS A 59 0.84 -49.69 -12.09
CA LYS A 59 -0.37 -50.08 -11.36
C LYS A 59 -0.63 -49.22 -10.13
N ALA A 60 0.41 -48.93 -9.36
CA ALA A 60 0.30 -48.06 -8.18
C ALA A 60 -0.19 -46.62 -8.56
N GLN A 61 0.33 -46.05 -9.66
CA GLN A 61 -0.15 -44.75 -10.13
C GLN A 61 -1.60 -44.76 -10.64
N ILE A 62 -2.03 -45.84 -11.28
CA ILE A 62 -3.45 -46.03 -11.67
C ILE A 62 -4.34 -46.05 -10.41
N GLY A 63 -3.94 -46.77 -9.37
CA GLY A 63 -4.68 -46.83 -8.10
C GLY A 63 -4.72 -45.52 -7.33
N MET A 64 -3.80 -44.56 -7.64
CA MET A 64 -3.77 -43.25 -7.03
C MET A 64 -4.54 -42.19 -7.81
N LEU A 65 -5.15 -42.50 -8.94
CA LEU A 65 -5.74 -41.52 -9.85
C LEU A 65 -6.78 -40.63 -9.16
N THR A 66 -7.74 -41.19 -8.44
CA THR A 66 -8.79 -40.46 -7.72
C THR A 66 -8.18 -39.54 -6.64
N GLN A 67 -7.18 -40.03 -5.92
CA GLN A 67 -6.47 -39.19 -4.94
C GLN A 67 -5.70 -38.04 -5.59
N ASN A 68 -5.08 -38.26 -6.74
CA ASN A 68 -4.41 -37.23 -7.50
C ASN A 68 -5.40 -36.18 -8.00
N ILE A 69 -6.54 -36.57 -8.54
CA ILE A 69 -7.63 -35.66 -8.94
C ILE A 69 -8.09 -34.84 -7.76
N LYS A 70 -8.33 -35.45 -6.60
CA LYS A 70 -8.75 -34.76 -5.37
C LYS A 70 -7.73 -33.72 -4.92
N ARG A 71 -6.46 -34.09 -4.88
CA ARG A 71 -5.36 -33.19 -4.51
C ARG A 71 -5.21 -32.03 -5.50
N HIS A 72 -5.32 -32.29 -6.80
CA HIS A 72 -5.19 -31.29 -7.84
C HIS A 72 -6.37 -30.31 -7.82
N ALA A 73 -7.61 -30.81 -7.77
CA ALA A 73 -8.80 -29.97 -7.65
C ALA A 73 -8.78 -29.09 -6.38
N GLY A 74 -8.43 -29.67 -5.24
CA GLY A 74 -8.25 -28.93 -4.00
C GLY A 74 -7.19 -27.82 -4.13
N LYS A 75 -6.05 -28.11 -4.76
CA LYS A 75 -4.96 -27.16 -4.95
C LYS A 75 -5.34 -26.00 -5.88
N LEU A 76 -6.14 -26.26 -6.93
CA LEU A 76 -6.65 -25.21 -7.82
C LEU A 76 -7.69 -24.31 -7.14
N HIS A 77 -8.42 -24.84 -6.17
CA HIS A 77 -9.43 -24.10 -5.42
C HIS A 77 -8.83 -23.30 -4.24
N GLU A 78 -7.63 -23.65 -3.78
CA GLU A 78 -6.97 -22.89 -2.74
C GLU A 78 -6.63 -21.47 -3.21
N PRO A 79 -6.91 -20.43 -2.39
CA PRO A 79 -6.44 -19.08 -2.68
C PRO A 79 -4.92 -19.03 -2.86
N ASN A 80 -4.46 -18.31 -3.88
CA ASN A 80 -3.03 -18.11 -4.12
C ASN A 80 -2.39 -17.26 -3.01
N MET A 81 -3.12 -16.25 -2.50
CA MET A 81 -2.65 -15.42 -1.38
C MET A 81 -2.87 -16.19 -0.07
N LYS A 82 -1.78 -16.40 0.65
CA LYS A 82 -1.78 -17.17 1.91
C LYS A 82 -1.13 -16.38 3.03
N MET A 83 -1.61 -16.59 4.24
CA MET A 83 -0.93 -16.09 5.43
C MET A 83 0.43 -16.79 5.58
N VAL A 84 1.46 -16.00 5.88
CA VAL A 84 2.82 -16.49 6.09
C VAL A 84 3.36 -16.00 7.42
N ILE A 85 4.37 -16.70 7.95
CA ILE A 85 5.10 -16.27 9.14
C ILE A 85 6.29 -15.42 8.69
N ASN A 86 6.36 -14.18 9.18
CA ASN A 86 7.50 -13.31 8.91
C ASN A 86 8.67 -13.66 9.86
N GLY A 87 9.65 -14.39 9.34
CA GLY A 87 10.90 -14.72 10.04
C GLY A 87 12.11 -13.93 9.55
N THR A 88 11.92 -12.81 8.83
CA THR A 88 13.02 -12.07 8.16
C THR A 88 13.77 -11.11 9.09
N GLY A 89 13.22 -10.77 10.26
CA GLY A 89 13.74 -9.71 11.13
C GLY A 89 13.33 -8.28 10.70
N THR A 90 12.63 -8.12 9.58
CA THR A 90 12.13 -6.83 9.09
C THR A 90 10.62 -6.73 9.35
N VAL A 91 10.18 -5.91 10.30
CA VAL A 91 8.77 -5.81 10.71
C VAL A 91 7.87 -5.35 9.57
N LEU A 92 8.24 -4.27 8.88
CA LEU A 92 7.49 -3.71 7.74
C LEU A 92 8.03 -4.22 6.40
N HIS A 93 8.07 -5.56 6.24
CA HIS A 93 8.64 -6.17 5.04
C HIS A 93 7.72 -5.95 3.83
N THR A 94 8.22 -5.27 2.80
CA THR A 94 7.45 -4.87 1.61
C THR A 94 6.77 -6.05 0.92
N ASN A 95 7.50 -7.16 0.72
CA ASN A 95 6.97 -8.34 0.02
C ASN A 95 6.03 -9.20 0.87
N LEU A 96 5.91 -8.92 2.17
CA LEU A 96 5.06 -9.65 3.11
C LEU A 96 3.84 -8.84 3.56
N GLY A 97 3.48 -7.77 2.82
CA GLY A 97 2.27 -7.00 3.03
C GLY A 97 2.41 -5.82 4.01
N ARG A 98 3.65 -5.52 4.49
CA ARG A 98 3.94 -4.42 5.42
C ARG A 98 3.20 -4.54 6.75
N ALA A 99 2.48 -3.48 7.21
CA ALA A 99 1.81 -3.46 8.50
C ALA A 99 0.59 -4.40 8.54
N PRO A 100 0.52 -5.37 9.46
CA PRO A 100 -0.70 -6.14 9.66
C PRO A 100 -1.76 -5.30 10.37
N ILE A 101 -3.02 -5.48 9.97
CA ILE A 101 -4.18 -4.86 10.64
C ILE A 101 -4.63 -5.77 11.80
N SER A 102 -5.01 -5.19 12.95
CA SER A 102 -5.45 -5.96 14.11
C SER A 102 -6.72 -6.77 13.81
N LYS A 103 -6.90 -7.90 14.51
CA LYS A 103 -8.08 -8.76 14.34
C LYS A 103 -9.39 -8.00 14.62
N GLU A 104 -9.41 -7.15 15.66
CA GLU A 104 -10.56 -6.33 16.01
C GLU A 104 -10.96 -5.40 14.86
N HIS A 105 -9.98 -4.75 14.22
CA HIS A 105 -10.24 -3.89 13.06
C HIS A 105 -10.72 -4.68 11.85
N VAL A 106 -10.19 -5.89 11.63
CA VAL A 106 -10.64 -6.78 10.53
C VAL A 106 -12.08 -7.23 10.73
N GLU A 107 -12.49 -7.60 11.95
CA GLU A 107 -13.87 -7.99 12.26
C GLU A 107 -14.84 -6.83 12.02
N ARG A 108 -14.47 -5.63 12.45
CA ARG A 108 -15.27 -4.41 12.18
C ARG A 108 -15.36 -4.11 10.68
N LEU A 109 -14.24 -4.22 9.97
CA LEU A 109 -14.18 -4.07 8.51
C LEU A 109 -15.10 -5.05 7.80
N ALA A 110 -15.07 -6.34 8.18
CA ALA A 110 -15.90 -7.37 7.58
C ALA A 110 -17.40 -7.02 7.66
N GLY A 111 -17.87 -6.49 8.81
CA GLY A 111 -19.25 -6.02 8.97
C GLY A 111 -19.64 -4.89 8.02
N ILE A 112 -18.73 -3.95 7.74
CA ILE A 112 -18.99 -2.82 6.85
C ILE A 112 -18.95 -3.23 5.38
N VAL A 113 -17.96 -4.06 4.99
CA VAL A 113 -17.71 -4.36 3.57
C VAL A 113 -18.64 -5.44 3.01
N SER A 114 -19.24 -6.28 3.87
CA SER A 114 -20.18 -7.32 3.47
C SER A 114 -21.57 -6.78 3.10
N GLY A 115 -21.84 -5.49 3.36
CA GLY A 115 -23.13 -4.85 3.08
C GLY A 115 -23.02 -3.52 2.34
N TYR A 116 -24.15 -2.84 2.23
CA TYR A 116 -24.18 -1.43 1.83
C TYR A 116 -23.63 -0.55 2.95
N SER A 117 -22.94 0.54 2.57
CA SER A 117 -22.36 1.48 3.53
C SER A 117 -22.59 2.93 3.10
N ASN A 118 -22.46 3.84 4.03
CA ASN A 118 -22.58 5.27 3.81
C ASN A 118 -21.28 5.92 3.26
N LEU A 119 -20.48 5.18 2.50
CA LEU A 119 -19.15 5.62 2.02
C LEU A 119 -19.15 7.03 1.40
N GLU A 120 -20.16 7.35 0.59
CA GLU A 120 -20.36 8.68 -0.01
C GLU A 120 -21.80 9.19 0.25
N TYR A 121 -22.33 8.90 1.45
CA TYR A 121 -23.67 9.31 1.83
C TYR A 121 -23.68 9.89 3.25
N ASN A 122 -24.20 11.10 3.40
CA ASN A 122 -24.40 11.72 4.70
C ASN A 122 -25.76 11.29 5.25
N LEU A 123 -25.78 10.46 6.30
CA LEU A 123 -26.99 9.90 6.89
C LEU A 123 -27.84 10.98 7.57
N GLU A 124 -27.25 12.03 8.14
CA GLU A 124 -27.95 13.10 8.82
C GLU A 124 -28.65 14.03 7.83
N ALA A 125 -27.95 14.39 6.76
CA ALA A 125 -28.48 15.28 5.73
C ALA A 125 -29.35 14.54 4.70
N GLY A 126 -29.35 13.22 4.67
CA GLY A 126 -30.06 12.44 3.65
C GLY A 126 -29.58 12.70 2.22
N ALA A 127 -28.31 13.06 2.04
CA ALA A 127 -27.75 13.54 0.79
C ALA A 127 -26.36 12.93 0.52
N ARG A 128 -25.84 13.19 -0.69
CA ARG A 128 -24.49 12.78 -1.05
C ARG A 128 -23.47 13.41 -0.11
N GLY A 129 -22.55 12.56 0.41
CA GLY A 129 -21.43 12.93 1.27
C GLY A 129 -20.09 12.77 0.56
N GLU A 130 -19.04 13.10 1.28
CA GLU A 130 -17.65 12.91 0.86
C GLU A 130 -17.04 11.69 1.54
N ARG A 131 -16.25 10.91 0.80
CA ARG A 131 -15.54 9.72 1.30
C ARG A 131 -14.57 10.04 2.44
N TYR A 132 -13.96 11.22 2.42
CA TYR A 132 -12.97 11.64 3.40
C TYR A 132 -13.58 11.98 4.76
N SER A 133 -14.89 12.31 4.83
CA SER A 133 -15.57 12.70 6.07
C SER A 133 -15.48 11.65 7.18
N HIS A 134 -15.24 10.38 6.83
CA HIS A 134 -15.15 9.28 7.80
C HIS A 134 -13.87 9.32 8.65
N PHE A 135 -12.78 9.90 8.14
CA PHE A 135 -11.49 9.91 8.83
C PHE A 135 -10.79 11.29 8.86
N GLU A 136 -11.22 12.25 8.06
CA GLU A 136 -10.59 13.59 7.97
C GLU A 136 -10.51 14.27 9.35
N LYS A 137 -11.62 14.33 10.10
CA LYS A 137 -11.64 14.95 11.42
C LYS A 137 -10.70 14.27 12.43
N LEU A 138 -10.58 12.94 12.35
CA LEU A 138 -9.68 12.18 13.22
C LEU A 138 -8.23 12.46 12.88
N LEU A 139 -7.86 12.47 11.60
CA LEU A 139 -6.52 12.80 11.16
C LEU A 139 -6.13 14.23 11.53
N CYS A 140 -7.05 15.20 11.34
CA CYS A 140 -6.80 16.59 11.76
C CYS A 140 -6.58 16.70 13.27
N LYS A 141 -7.40 16.01 14.08
CA LYS A 141 -7.21 15.99 15.55
C LYS A 141 -5.89 15.37 15.97
N LEU A 142 -5.46 14.29 15.30
CA LEU A 142 -4.20 13.60 15.58
C LEU A 142 -2.96 14.40 15.20
N THR A 143 -3.03 15.13 14.10
CA THR A 143 -1.85 15.75 13.47
C THR A 143 -1.75 17.26 13.68
N GLY A 144 -2.86 17.92 14.04
CA GLY A 144 -2.96 19.37 14.12
C GLY A 144 -3.15 20.05 12.75
N ALA A 145 -3.36 19.29 11.67
CA ALA A 145 -3.61 19.83 10.34
C ALA A 145 -5.02 20.43 10.21
N GLU A 146 -5.21 21.36 9.27
CA GLU A 146 -6.50 22.01 9.02
C GLU A 146 -7.46 21.12 8.22
N ALA A 147 -6.92 20.27 7.32
CA ALA A 147 -7.67 19.35 6.48
C ALA A 147 -6.85 18.11 6.15
N ALA A 148 -7.53 17.03 5.72
CA ALA A 148 -6.92 15.79 5.32
C ALA A 148 -7.68 15.10 4.19
N MET A 149 -6.97 14.31 3.40
CA MET A 149 -7.53 13.40 2.41
C MET A 149 -6.66 12.15 2.27
N ALA A 150 -7.14 11.15 1.56
CA ALA A 150 -6.37 9.95 1.29
C ALA A 150 -6.56 9.48 -0.17
N VAL A 151 -5.48 8.96 -0.73
CA VAL A 151 -5.39 8.35 -2.07
C VAL A 151 -4.79 6.95 -1.97
N ASN A 152 -4.70 6.22 -3.07
CA ASN A 152 -4.35 4.78 -3.11
C ASN A 152 -3.03 4.42 -2.41
N ASN A 153 -2.02 5.27 -2.52
CA ASN A 153 -0.70 5.09 -1.90
C ASN A 153 0.08 6.41 -1.88
N ASN A 154 1.24 6.42 -1.23
CA ASN A 154 2.02 7.65 -1.09
C ASN A 154 2.60 8.19 -2.40
N ALA A 155 2.92 7.32 -3.37
CA ALA A 155 3.34 7.76 -4.70
C ALA A 155 2.23 8.54 -5.41
N ALA A 156 0.98 8.08 -5.31
CA ALA A 156 -0.19 8.78 -5.79
C ALA A 156 -0.42 10.11 -5.05
N ALA A 157 -0.09 10.17 -3.75
CA ALA A 157 -0.16 11.40 -2.96
C ALA A 157 0.83 12.45 -3.49
N VAL A 158 2.10 12.10 -3.66
CA VAL A 158 3.12 13.01 -4.22
C VAL A 158 2.72 13.49 -5.62
N MET A 159 2.27 12.58 -6.49
CA MET A 159 1.80 12.93 -7.84
C MET A 159 0.61 13.90 -7.80
N LEU A 160 -0.38 13.67 -6.93
CA LEU A 160 -1.55 14.54 -6.80
C LEU A 160 -1.17 15.92 -6.26
N ILE A 161 -0.32 15.97 -5.24
CA ILE A 161 0.18 17.22 -4.66
C ILE A 161 0.87 18.06 -5.74
N LEU A 162 1.86 17.49 -6.41
CA LEU A 162 2.66 18.19 -7.42
C LEU A 162 1.79 18.62 -8.63
N SER A 163 0.92 17.74 -9.13
CA SER A 163 0.03 18.08 -10.24
C SER A 163 -1.04 19.12 -9.90
N SER A 164 -1.35 19.29 -8.61
CA SER A 164 -2.32 20.29 -8.14
C SER A 164 -1.66 21.63 -7.84
N MET A 165 -0.45 21.62 -7.26
CA MET A 165 0.17 22.81 -6.70
C MET A 165 1.31 23.37 -7.56
N ALA A 166 1.98 22.54 -8.36
CA ALA A 166 3.20 22.93 -9.07
C ALA A 166 3.20 22.65 -10.59
N LYS A 167 2.07 22.23 -11.15
CA LYS A 167 1.98 21.94 -12.60
C LYS A 167 2.38 23.14 -13.43
N GLY A 168 3.34 22.93 -14.34
CA GLY A 168 3.88 23.96 -15.24
C GLY A 168 4.85 24.94 -14.58
N GLY A 169 5.28 24.68 -13.36
CA GLY A 169 6.28 25.47 -12.63
C GLY A 169 7.36 24.61 -12.01
N GLU A 170 8.24 25.25 -11.26
CA GLU A 170 9.42 24.64 -10.65
C GLU A 170 9.17 24.20 -9.20
N VAL A 171 9.80 23.09 -8.82
CA VAL A 171 9.84 22.61 -7.45
C VAL A 171 11.29 22.40 -7.03
N VAL A 172 11.70 23.09 -5.99
CA VAL A 172 13.08 23.06 -5.47
C VAL A 172 13.22 21.90 -4.48
N VAL A 173 14.21 21.04 -4.69
CA VAL A 173 14.48 19.85 -3.86
C VAL A 173 15.98 19.70 -3.63
N SER A 174 16.38 19.31 -2.42
CA SER A 174 17.77 18.97 -2.14
C SER A 174 18.19 17.72 -2.95
N ARG A 175 19.35 17.78 -3.59
CA ARG A 175 19.93 16.64 -4.30
C ARG A 175 20.14 15.42 -3.41
N GLY A 176 20.43 15.63 -2.12
CA GLY A 176 20.53 14.58 -1.11
C GLY A 176 19.19 13.90 -0.75
N GLU A 177 18.06 14.45 -1.21
CA GLU A 177 16.70 13.96 -0.94
C GLU A 177 16.03 13.34 -2.17
N LEU A 178 16.75 13.21 -3.28
CA LEU A 178 16.26 12.56 -4.49
C LEU A 178 16.33 11.04 -4.31
N VAL A 179 15.34 10.50 -3.61
CA VAL A 179 15.30 9.08 -3.23
C VAL A 179 14.76 8.18 -4.35
N GLU A 180 15.24 6.94 -4.39
CA GLU A 180 14.56 5.82 -5.06
C GLU A 180 14.00 4.88 -4.00
N ILE A 181 12.69 4.62 -4.04
CA ILE A 181 12.00 3.72 -3.15
C ILE A 181 11.45 2.53 -3.95
N GLY A 182 11.28 1.38 -3.31
CA GLY A 182 10.93 0.09 -3.90
C GLY A 182 10.07 0.14 -5.16
N GLY A 183 10.45 -0.65 -6.17
CA GLY A 183 9.75 -0.71 -7.45
C GLY A 183 10.12 0.40 -8.44
N LYS A 184 11.27 1.05 -8.27
CA LYS A 184 11.77 2.13 -9.12
C LYS A 184 10.97 3.45 -9.03
N PHE A 185 10.32 3.71 -7.90
CA PHE A 185 9.75 5.02 -7.64
C PHE A 185 10.87 6.02 -7.38
N ARG A 186 11.00 7.01 -8.24
CA ARG A 186 12.00 8.09 -8.17
C ARG A 186 11.32 9.44 -8.13
N ILE A 187 11.76 10.30 -7.25
CA ILE A 187 11.20 11.66 -7.12
C ILE A 187 11.28 12.45 -8.44
N PRO A 188 12.41 12.44 -9.19
CA PRO A 188 12.48 13.13 -10.49
C PRO A 188 11.43 12.64 -11.50
N ASP A 189 11.25 11.32 -11.61
CA ASP A 189 10.32 10.71 -12.58
C ASP A 189 8.86 11.07 -12.25
N VAL A 190 8.50 11.07 -10.96
CA VAL A 190 7.16 11.46 -10.51
C VAL A 190 6.91 12.95 -10.73
N MET A 191 7.92 13.77 -10.51
CA MET A 191 7.83 15.21 -10.73
C MET A 191 7.56 15.52 -12.21
N GLU A 192 8.32 14.92 -13.13
CA GLU A 192 8.10 15.05 -14.56
C GLU A 192 6.67 14.60 -14.96
N GLN A 193 6.23 13.44 -14.46
CA GLN A 193 4.88 12.93 -14.75
C GLN A 193 3.75 13.80 -14.18
N SER A 194 4.02 14.52 -13.09
CA SER A 194 3.06 15.48 -12.52
C SER A 194 2.93 16.78 -13.33
N GLY A 195 3.87 17.01 -14.25
CA GLY A 195 3.98 18.22 -15.04
C GLY A 195 4.67 19.37 -14.33
N ALA A 196 5.40 19.10 -13.24
CA ALA A 196 6.29 20.04 -12.56
C ALA A 196 7.74 19.87 -13.04
N SER A 197 8.53 20.93 -12.97
CA SER A 197 9.95 20.93 -13.28
C SER A 197 10.79 20.81 -12.03
N LEU A 198 11.75 19.87 -12.02
CA LEU A 198 12.67 19.68 -10.89
C LEU A 198 13.79 20.73 -10.93
N VAL A 199 14.01 21.40 -9.80
CA VAL A 199 15.17 22.24 -9.54
C VAL A 199 15.96 21.61 -8.40
N GLU A 200 17.12 21.03 -8.70
CA GLU A 200 18.00 20.37 -7.72
C GLU A 200 18.94 21.36 -7.08
N VAL A 201 19.02 21.39 -5.73
CA VAL A 201 19.92 22.25 -4.99
C VAL A 201 20.91 21.48 -4.12
N GLY A 202 22.06 22.11 -3.85
CA GLY A 202 23.13 21.52 -3.06
C GLY A 202 23.82 20.35 -3.74
N THR A 203 24.37 19.46 -2.92
CA THR A 203 25.08 18.25 -3.34
C THR A 203 24.47 17.00 -2.68
N THR A 204 25.01 15.82 -2.97
CA THR A 204 24.54 14.55 -2.39
C THR A 204 24.51 14.54 -0.85
N ASN A 205 25.54 15.15 -0.23
CA ASN A 205 25.75 15.09 1.22
C ASN A 205 25.58 16.43 1.93
N LYS A 206 25.55 17.55 1.19
CA LYS A 206 25.38 18.88 1.77
C LYS A 206 24.45 19.74 0.96
N THR A 207 23.52 20.35 1.65
CA THR A 207 22.64 21.40 1.13
C THR A 207 22.56 22.50 2.18
N HIS A 208 22.86 23.74 1.77
CA HIS A 208 22.84 24.90 2.61
C HIS A 208 21.59 25.76 2.37
N TYR A 209 21.28 26.61 3.29
CA TYR A 209 20.18 27.58 3.16
C TYR A 209 20.30 28.43 1.88
N SER A 210 21.51 28.93 1.60
CA SER A 210 21.79 29.72 0.39
C SER A 210 21.52 28.99 -0.90
N ASP A 211 21.68 27.65 -0.93
CA ASP A 211 21.37 26.86 -2.15
C ASP A 211 19.88 26.94 -2.51
N TYR A 212 19.00 26.96 -1.50
CA TYR A 212 17.58 27.18 -1.71
C TYR A 212 17.25 28.62 -2.11
N GLU A 213 17.84 29.61 -1.41
CA GLU A 213 17.59 31.03 -1.67
C GLU A 213 17.98 31.43 -3.09
N GLU A 214 19.14 30.99 -3.58
CA GLU A 214 19.65 31.28 -4.91
C GLU A 214 18.86 30.55 -6.04
N ALA A 215 18.17 29.48 -5.72
CA ALA A 215 17.41 28.67 -6.71
C ALA A 215 15.97 29.16 -6.96
N ILE A 216 15.46 30.07 -6.13
CA ILE A 216 14.09 30.57 -6.28
C ILE A 216 13.97 31.52 -7.45
N THR A 217 13.00 31.28 -8.31
CA THR A 217 12.63 32.11 -9.45
C THR A 217 11.13 32.44 -9.40
N GLU A 218 10.66 33.27 -10.33
CA GLU A 218 9.22 33.55 -10.50
C GLU A 218 8.42 32.31 -10.89
N GLU A 219 9.08 31.28 -11.44
CA GLU A 219 8.46 29.99 -11.83
C GLU A 219 8.39 29.01 -10.65
N THR A 220 9.06 29.27 -9.53
CA THR A 220 9.06 28.40 -8.35
C THR A 220 7.67 28.36 -7.70
N LYS A 221 7.10 27.14 -7.57
CA LYS A 221 5.76 26.90 -7.02
C LYS A 221 5.77 26.22 -5.68
N ALA A 222 6.85 25.54 -5.31
CA ALA A 222 6.96 24.85 -4.02
C ALA A 222 8.42 24.52 -3.66
N LEU A 223 8.68 24.39 -2.34
CA LEU A 223 9.84 23.70 -1.80
C LEU A 223 9.41 22.30 -1.38
N LEU A 224 10.10 21.26 -1.84
CA LEU A 224 9.79 19.87 -1.49
C LEU A 224 10.89 19.31 -0.59
N LYS A 225 10.50 18.84 0.57
CA LYS A 225 11.34 18.05 1.49
C LYS A 225 10.97 16.58 1.35
N VAL A 226 11.97 15.70 1.25
CA VAL A 226 11.74 14.26 1.19
C VAL A 226 12.54 13.57 2.29
N HIS A 227 11.84 12.90 3.19
CA HIS A 227 12.48 12.19 4.29
C HIS A 227 13.17 10.92 3.80
N THR A 228 14.47 10.80 4.08
CA THR A 228 15.31 9.66 3.65
C THR A 228 15.19 8.48 4.60
N SER A 229 13.97 7.90 4.71
CA SER A 229 13.66 6.82 5.66
C SER A 229 14.35 5.47 5.35
N ASN A 230 14.83 5.26 4.12
CA ASN A 230 15.38 3.99 3.65
C ASN A 230 16.91 3.96 3.51
N TYR A 231 17.59 5.08 3.72
CA TYR A 231 19.06 5.16 3.77
C TYR A 231 19.53 6.28 4.68
N ARG A 232 20.83 6.28 4.99
CA ARG A 232 21.49 7.36 5.75
C ARG A 232 22.80 7.71 5.08
N ILE A 233 23.10 9.01 5.01
CA ILE A 233 24.42 9.53 4.64
C ILE A 233 25.14 9.87 5.95
N VAL A 234 26.31 9.29 6.15
CA VAL A 234 27.10 9.43 7.37
C VAL A 234 28.44 10.09 7.04
N GLY A 235 28.87 11.03 7.88
CA GLY A 235 30.14 11.74 7.70
C GLY A 235 29.92 13.26 7.65
N PHE A 236 30.54 13.91 6.69
CA PHE A 236 30.42 15.37 6.51
C PHE A 236 29.11 15.70 5.78
N THR A 237 28.01 15.78 6.52
CA THR A 237 26.67 16.01 5.99
C THR A 237 26.09 17.31 6.53
N GLU A 238 25.22 17.96 5.73
CA GLU A 238 24.43 19.11 6.11
C GLU A 238 23.11 19.10 5.36
N THR A 239 22.02 19.38 6.06
CA THR A 239 20.67 19.39 5.49
C THR A 239 19.92 20.59 6.06
N VAL A 240 19.07 21.20 5.25
CA VAL A 240 18.19 22.29 5.67
C VAL A 240 16.87 21.71 6.17
N THR A 241 16.46 22.09 7.35
CA THR A 241 15.20 21.62 7.98
C THR A 241 14.00 22.45 7.50
N ILE A 242 12.76 21.98 7.78
CA ILE A 242 11.54 22.70 7.38
C ILE A 242 11.51 24.09 8.04
N ASP A 243 11.78 24.16 9.33
CA ASP A 243 11.77 25.42 10.08
C ASP A 243 12.80 26.42 9.56
N GLU A 244 13.95 26.00 9.07
CA GLU A 244 14.93 26.85 8.41
C GLU A 244 14.47 27.36 7.04
N LEU A 245 13.58 26.62 6.33
CA LEU A 245 13.01 27.04 5.04
C LEU A 245 11.83 28.02 5.18
N ILE A 246 11.22 28.15 6.35
CA ILE A 246 10.07 29.04 6.57
C ILE A 246 10.33 30.47 6.13
N PRO A 247 11.46 31.12 6.46
CA PRO A 247 11.72 32.52 6.04
C PRO A 247 11.66 32.64 4.50
N ILE A 248 12.33 31.77 3.76
CA ILE A 248 12.33 31.78 2.30
C ILE A 248 10.89 31.56 1.75
N ALA A 249 10.19 30.56 2.28
CA ALA A 249 8.85 30.24 1.85
C ALA A 249 7.87 31.41 2.04
N GLN A 250 8.00 32.12 3.17
CA GLN A 250 7.17 33.30 3.47
C GLN A 250 7.51 34.52 2.63
N GLU A 251 8.80 34.77 2.38
CA GLU A 251 9.25 35.89 1.56
C GLU A 251 8.73 35.80 0.12
N HIS A 252 8.70 34.57 -0.44
CA HIS A 252 8.29 34.33 -1.81
C HIS A 252 6.83 33.83 -1.98
N ASP A 253 6.07 33.69 -0.86
CA ASP A 253 4.70 33.16 -0.82
C ASP A 253 4.58 31.79 -1.51
N ILE A 254 5.56 30.91 -1.29
CA ILE A 254 5.58 29.53 -1.82
C ILE A 254 5.39 28.51 -0.70
N PRO A 255 4.66 27.39 -0.94
CA PRO A 255 4.41 26.36 0.05
C PRO A 255 5.61 25.45 0.26
N ILE A 256 5.75 24.93 1.50
CA ILE A 256 6.63 23.81 1.83
C ILE A 256 5.80 22.51 1.84
N ILE A 257 6.20 21.57 1.00
CA ILE A 257 5.63 20.22 0.91
C ILE A 257 6.62 19.25 1.55
N GLU A 258 6.14 18.30 2.36
CA GLU A 258 6.98 17.23 2.87
C GLU A 258 6.43 15.85 2.47
N ASP A 259 7.27 15.05 1.80
CA ASP A 259 7.08 13.61 1.69
C ASP A 259 7.78 12.91 2.86
N LEU A 260 7.03 12.67 3.93
CA LEU A 260 7.55 12.00 5.13
C LEU A 260 7.67 10.49 4.94
N GLY A 261 6.80 9.89 4.14
CA GLY A 261 6.82 8.48 3.79
C GLY A 261 6.51 7.51 4.93
N SER A 262 7.12 7.65 6.10
CA SER A 262 7.02 6.70 7.23
C SER A 262 5.66 6.69 7.93
N GLY A 263 5.04 7.86 8.11
CA GLY A 263 3.71 7.99 8.72
C GLY A 263 3.65 7.68 10.22
N VAL A 264 4.74 7.89 10.95
CA VAL A 264 4.76 7.70 12.40
C VAL A 264 4.00 8.84 13.09
N LEU A 265 3.13 8.48 14.04
CA LEU A 265 2.34 9.42 14.84
C LEU A 265 2.76 9.43 16.31
N ILE A 266 3.65 8.55 16.73
CA ILE A 266 4.14 8.45 18.09
C ILE A 266 5.66 8.61 18.11
N ASP A 267 6.19 9.27 19.13
CA ASP A 267 7.64 9.40 19.31
C ASP A 267 8.23 8.06 19.73
N LEU A 268 8.88 7.37 18.78
CA LEU A 268 9.49 6.06 19.00
C LEU A 268 10.67 6.08 19.99
N SER A 269 11.30 7.23 20.19
CA SER A 269 12.42 7.36 21.15
C SER A 269 12.00 7.10 22.60
N LYS A 270 10.73 7.37 22.93
CA LYS A 270 10.15 7.03 24.25
C LYS A 270 10.15 5.54 24.56
N TYR A 271 10.23 4.71 23.50
CA TYR A 271 10.25 3.24 23.59
C TYR A 271 11.64 2.65 23.33
N GLY A 272 12.71 3.47 23.40
CA GLY A 272 14.10 3.04 23.21
C GLY A 272 14.50 2.78 21.76
N LEU A 273 13.70 3.22 20.79
CA LEU A 273 14.01 3.17 19.36
C LEU A 273 14.68 4.48 18.91
N THR A 274 15.29 4.48 17.73
CA THR A 274 15.80 5.71 17.12
C THR A 274 14.63 6.66 16.83
N TYR A 275 14.82 7.95 17.09
CA TYR A 275 13.84 8.96 16.75
C TYR A 275 13.55 8.94 15.24
N GLU A 276 12.28 8.91 14.91
CA GLU A 276 11.74 9.05 13.56
C GLU A 276 10.85 10.31 13.56
N PRO A 277 10.99 11.23 12.60
CA PRO A 277 10.16 12.44 12.55
C PRO A 277 8.68 12.08 12.52
N THR A 278 7.91 12.68 13.44
CA THR A 278 6.47 12.45 13.48
C THR A 278 5.73 13.39 12.52
N VAL A 279 4.57 12.95 12.07
CA VAL A 279 3.70 13.77 11.21
C VAL A 279 3.32 15.10 11.89
N GLN A 280 3.11 15.06 13.21
CA GLN A 280 2.83 16.25 14.01
C GLN A 280 4.00 17.22 14.04
N ASP A 281 5.24 16.72 14.06
CA ASP A 281 6.44 17.57 14.04
C ASP A 281 6.55 18.36 12.74
N SER A 282 6.25 17.72 11.61
CA SER A 282 6.23 18.35 10.29
C SER A 282 5.25 19.52 10.23
N ILE A 283 4.02 19.31 10.71
CA ILE A 283 3.00 20.38 10.78
C ILE A 283 3.42 21.49 11.74
N ARG A 284 3.94 21.15 12.93
CA ARG A 284 4.41 22.15 13.91
C ARG A 284 5.58 22.97 13.41
N LYS A 285 6.47 22.36 12.62
CA LYS A 285 7.60 23.05 11.97
C LYS A 285 7.18 23.93 10.81
N GLY A 286 5.93 23.89 10.40
CA GLY A 286 5.36 24.80 9.41
C GLY A 286 5.25 24.27 8.00
N ALA A 287 5.34 22.95 7.78
CA ALA A 287 5.00 22.36 6.50
C ALA A 287 3.54 22.68 6.11
N ASP A 288 3.34 23.14 4.88
CA ASP A 288 2.02 23.48 4.36
C ASP A 288 1.20 22.24 3.98
N VAL A 289 1.89 21.23 3.45
CA VAL A 289 1.32 19.93 3.06
C VAL A 289 2.31 18.83 3.44
N VAL A 290 1.82 17.79 4.09
CA VAL A 290 2.60 16.59 4.42
C VAL A 290 1.90 15.37 3.85
N CYS A 291 2.65 14.45 3.25
CA CYS A 291 2.11 13.16 2.83
C CYS A 291 2.90 11.99 3.40
N PHE A 292 2.21 10.86 3.60
CA PHE A 292 2.79 9.66 4.18
C PHE A 292 1.97 8.40 3.87
N SER A 293 2.61 7.23 4.07
CA SER A 293 1.99 5.93 3.82
C SER A 293 1.16 5.43 5.00
N GLY A 294 -0.04 4.93 4.72
CA GLY A 294 -0.91 4.34 5.73
C GLY A 294 -0.47 2.96 6.21
N ASP A 295 0.19 2.18 5.36
CA ASP A 295 0.59 0.79 5.60
C ASP A 295 2.04 0.62 6.14
N LYS A 296 2.63 1.70 6.62
CA LYS A 296 3.93 1.69 7.30
C LYS A 296 3.74 1.89 8.81
N LEU A 297 4.38 2.91 9.40
CA LEU A 297 4.37 3.13 10.86
C LEU A 297 3.02 3.61 11.41
N LEU A 298 2.11 4.07 10.55
CA LEU A 298 0.71 4.28 10.95
C LEU A 298 0.02 2.95 11.34
N GLY A 299 0.44 1.81 10.75
CA GLY A 299 -0.16 0.51 11.05
C GLY A 299 -1.56 0.30 10.46
N GLY A 300 -1.85 1.00 9.37
CA GLY A 300 -3.15 0.99 8.68
C GLY A 300 -3.13 0.25 7.33
N PRO A 301 -4.19 0.42 6.53
CA PRO A 301 -4.24 -0.09 5.16
C PRO A 301 -3.32 0.69 4.24
N GLN A 302 -3.03 0.13 3.06
CA GLN A 302 -2.34 0.89 2.01
C GLN A 302 -3.16 2.13 1.66
N ALA A 303 -2.55 3.30 1.87
CA ALA A 303 -3.07 4.60 1.49
C ALA A 303 -1.91 5.60 1.39
N GLY A 304 -2.07 6.64 0.58
CA GLY A 304 -1.31 7.87 0.67
C GLY A 304 -2.16 8.90 1.41
N ILE A 305 -1.79 9.22 2.62
CA ILE A 305 -2.49 10.21 3.43
C ILE A 305 -1.86 11.56 3.16
N ILE A 306 -2.69 12.56 2.91
CA ILE A 306 -2.28 13.94 2.66
C ILE A 306 -2.97 14.81 3.70
N ILE A 307 -2.21 15.59 4.44
CA ILE A 307 -2.69 16.53 5.44
C ILE A 307 -2.05 17.91 5.24
N GLY A 308 -2.64 18.94 5.78
CA GLY A 308 -2.04 20.27 5.73
C GLY A 308 -3.06 21.41 5.77
N LYS A 309 -2.67 22.54 5.18
CA LYS A 309 -3.54 23.73 5.08
C LYS A 309 -4.74 23.46 4.19
N LYS A 310 -5.90 23.84 4.65
CA LYS A 310 -7.19 23.58 3.99
C LYS A 310 -7.21 24.05 2.53
N LYS A 311 -6.62 25.21 2.23
CA LYS A 311 -6.58 25.76 0.86
C LYS A 311 -5.97 24.80 -0.16
N TYR A 312 -4.90 24.08 0.20
CA TYR A 312 -4.22 23.14 -0.67
C TYR A 312 -4.95 21.81 -0.77
N ILE A 313 -5.48 21.31 0.35
CA ILE A 313 -6.28 20.08 0.35
C ILE A 313 -7.56 20.26 -0.48
N ASP A 314 -8.25 21.40 -0.37
CA ASP A 314 -9.43 21.70 -1.18
C ASP A 314 -9.10 21.81 -2.70
N GLN A 315 -7.91 22.31 -3.03
CA GLN A 315 -7.42 22.32 -4.42
C GLN A 315 -7.20 20.91 -4.97
N MET A 316 -6.58 20.02 -4.18
CA MET A 316 -6.37 18.62 -4.55
C MET A 316 -7.69 17.85 -4.67
N LYS A 317 -8.65 18.08 -3.78
CA LYS A 317 -10.00 17.47 -3.84
C LYS A 317 -10.72 17.81 -5.16
N LYS A 318 -10.43 18.95 -5.77
CA LYS A 318 -11.00 19.40 -7.06
C LYS A 318 -10.23 18.87 -8.29
N ASN A 319 -9.01 18.38 -8.11
CA ASN A 319 -8.21 17.84 -9.21
C ASN A 319 -8.86 16.55 -9.75
N GLN A 320 -8.96 16.42 -11.09
CA GLN A 320 -9.56 15.24 -11.74
C GLN A 320 -8.80 13.93 -11.43
N LEU A 321 -7.49 13.99 -11.18
CA LEU A 321 -6.70 12.84 -10.76
C LEU A 321 -7.20 12.22 -9.45
N THR A 322 -7.80 13.02 -8.56
CA THR A 322 -8.36 12.52 -7.30
C THR A 322 -9.37 11.41 -7.52
N ARG A 323 -10.15 11.47 -8.63
CA ARG A 323 -11.10 10.40 -8.96
C ARG A 323 -10.40 9.10 -9.38
N ALA A 324 -9.29 9.19 -10.11
CA ALA A 324 -8.50 8.03 -10.54
C ALA A 324 -7.69 7.42 -9.37
N LEU A 325 -7.25 8.26 -8.43
CA LEU A 325 -6.38 7.89 -7.31
C LEU A 325 -7.14 7.62 -6.00
N ARG A 326 -8.47 7.67 -6.01
CA ARG A 326 -9.27 7.55 -4.78
C ARG A 326 -9.17 6.18 -4.14
N ILE A 327 -9.19 6.15 -2.82
CA ILE A 327 -9.28 4.91 -2.04
C ILE A 327 -10.63 4.23 -2.22
N ASP A 328 -10.68 2.92 -1.99
CA ASP A 328 -11.92 2.13 -1.99
C ASP A 328 -12.61 2.10 -0.60
N LYS A 329 -13.71 1.34 -0.50
CA LYS A 329 -14.44 1.21 0.77
C LYS A 329 -13.68 0.42 1.84
N PHE A 330 -12.83 -0.54 1.44
CA PHE A 330 -12.03 -1.33 2.38
C PHE A 330 -11.00 -0.45 3.07
N THR A 331 -10.27 0.32 2.27
CA THR A 331 -9.26 1.28 2.77
C THR A 331 -9.91 2.35 3.66
N ALA A 332 -11.03 2.95 3.24
CA ALA A 332 -11.72 3.97 4.02
C ALA A 332 -12.22 3.43 5.37
N ALA A 333 -12.84 2.24 5.36
CA ALA A 333 -13.36 1.59 6.56
C ALA A 333 -12.26 1.09 7.51
N ALA A 334 -11.04 0.84 7.01
CA ALA A 334 -9.89 0.46 7.83
C ALA A 334 -9.14 1.68 8.41
N LEU A 335 -9.08 2.81 7.71
CA LEU A 335 -8.42 4.04 8.18
C LEU A 335 -9.07 4.63 9.42
N GLU A 336 -10.40 4.61 9.51
CA GLU A 336 -11.13 5.18 10.63
C GLU A 336 -10.75 4.53 11.97
N PRO A 337 -10.85 3.18 12.17
CA PRO A 337 -10.52 2.55 13.45
C PRO A 337 -9.02 2.63 13.78
N VAL A 338 -8.13 2.61 12.80
CA VAL A 338 -6.69 2.83 13.02
C VAL A 338 -6.44 4.23 13.57
N SER A 339 -7.07 5.26 12.99
CA SER A 339 -6.98 6.64 13.49
C SER A 339 -7.51 6.79 14.91
N TYR A 340 -8.60 6.08 15.26
CA TYR A 340 -9.11 6.04 16.65
C TYR A 340 -8.12 5.39 17.61
N THR A 341 -7.42 4.34 17.22
CA THR A 341 -6.42 3.69 18.07
C THR A 341 -5.30 4.66 18.44
N HIS A 342 -4.79 5.40 17.46
CA HIS A 342 -3.78 6.43 17.71
C HIS A 342 -4.30 7.56 18.61
N LEU A 343 -5.53 8.00 18.40
CA LEU A 343 -6.14 9.06 19.24
C LEU A 343 -6.23 8.62 20.71
N ARG A 344 -6.66 7.38 20.96
CA ARG A 344 -6.74 6.83 22.33
C ARG A 344 -5.35 6.67 22.95
N ALA A 345 -4.35 6.26 22.18
CA ALA A 345 -2.98 6.17 22.65
C ALA A 345 -2.45 7.55 23.10
N HIS A 346 -2.68 8.60 22.32
CA HIS A 346 -2.31 9.98 22.69
C HIS A 346 -3.04 10.47 23.94
N GLU A 347 -4.32 10.15 24.12
CA GLU A 347 -5.06 10.52 25.33
C GLU A 347 -4.52 9.78 26.57
N THR A 348 -4.09 8.52 26.43
CA THR A 348 -3.51 7.75 27.52
C THR A 348 -2.13 8.28 27.94
N ASP A 349 -1.28 8.63 26.97
CA ASP A 349 0.05 9.21 27.22
C ASP A 349 0.01 10.59 27.92
N GLN A 350 -1.10 11.31 27.83
CA GLN A 350 -1.28 12.58 28.55
C GLN A 350 -1.59 12.42 30.03
N TYR A 351 -2.01 11.21 30.45
CA TYR A 351 -2.34 10.88 31.85
C TYR A 351 -1.26 10.06 32.57
N LEU A 352 -0.20 9.65 31.88
CA LEU A 352 0.99 9.00 32.42
C LEU A 352 2.16 9.98 32.49
#